data_7c9ec02eb6082ce3eff5b4c16f4e0558
#
_entry.id   7c9ec02eb6082ce3eff5b4c16f4e0558
#
_cell.length_a   1.000
_cell.length_b   1.000
_cell.length_c   1.000
_cell.angle_alpha   90.00
_cell.angle_beta   90.00
_cell.angle_gamma   90.00
#
_symmetry.space_group_name_H-M   'P 1'
#
loop_
_entity.id
_entity.type
_entity.pdbx_description
1 polymer ?
#
loop_
_entity_poly.entity_id
_entity_poly.type
_entity_poly.pdbx_seq_one_letter_code
_entity_poly.pdbx_strand_id
1 'polypeptide(L)'
;MANTVQIDIVSAEESIFSGMAEFVAAPSIMGEVGIYPHHAPMITALKSGSVRIKLAEKNEDQLIFISGGILEVQPGHITVLSDTAIRGNDLDEAKA
;
A
#
# COMPACT_ATOMS: atom_id res chain seq x y z
N MET A 1 -14.94 -3.38 17.91
CA MET A 1 -13.98 -2.34 17.49
C MET A 1 -13.11 -2.88 16.35
N ALA A 2 -13.08 -2.17 15.25
CA ALA A 2 -12.29 -2.65 14.12
C ALA A 2 -10.81 -2.49 14.41
N ASN A 3 -10.02 -3.50 14.03
CA ASN A 3 -8.57 -3.41 14.08
C ASN A 3 -8.09 -2.76 12.81
N THR A 4 -7.27 -1.73 12.93
CA THR A 4 -6.73 -1.02 11.78
C THR A 4 -5.24 -0.83 11.93
N VAL A 5 -4.59 -0.55 10.80
CA VAL A 5 -3.17 -0.25 10.75
C VAL A 5 -2.98 0.97 9.87
N GLN A 6 -2.09 1.86 10.27
CA GLN A 6 -1.75 3.03 9.48
C GLN A 6 -0.95 2.58 8.27
N ILE A 7 -1.34 3.01 7.07
CA ILE A 7 -0.59 2.74 5.84
C ILE A 7 -0.20 4.07 5.20
N ASP A 8 1.07 4.21 4.87
CA ASP A 8 1.60 5.35 4.14
C ASP A 8 2.31 4.85 2.89
N ILE A 9 1.97 5.42 1.76
CA ILE A 9 2.64 5.14 0.50
C ILE A 9 3.29 6.43 0.05
N VAL A 10 4.62 6.41 -0.05
CA VAL A 10 5.39 7.61 -0.39
C VAL A 10 6.29 7.31 -1.58
N SER A 11 6.50 8.31 -2.41
CA SER A 11 7.52 8.28 -3.45
C SER A 11 8.67 9.18 -3.01
N ALA A 12 9.73 9.24 -3.82
CA ALA A 12 10.88 10.06 -3.50
C ALA A 12 10.51 11.54 -3.33
N GLU A 13 9.43 11.98 -3.94
CA GLU A 13 9.08 13.40 -3.97
C GLU A 13 7.90 13.77 -3.11
N GLU A 14 7.00 12.84 -2.83
CA GLU A 14 5.78 13.21 -2.11
C GLU A 14 5.10 12.01 -1.47
N SER A 15 4.18 12.31 -0.57
CA SER A 15 3.27 11.32 -0.03
C SER A 15 2.14 11.09 -1.03
N ILE A 16 1.94 9.84 -1.41
CA ILE A 16 0.90 9.47 -2.39
C ILE A 16 -0.40 9.14 -1.69
N PHE A 17 -0.31 8.44 -0.56
CA PHE A 17 -1.49 8.01 0.17
C PHE A 17 -1.16 7.85 1.65
N SER A 18 -2.14 8.16 2.49
CA SER A 18 -2.03 7.94 3.93
C SER A 18 -3.42 7.66 4.47
N GLY A 19 -3.57 6.65 5.30
CA GLY A 19 -4.86 6.33 5.88
C GLY A 19 -4.83 5.13 6.78
N MET A 20 -6.00 4.77 7.32
CA MET A 20 -6.17 3.63 8.19
C MET A 20 -6.78 2.47 7.40
N ALA A 21 -6.15 1.32 7.45
CA ALA A 21 -6.55 0.16 6.67
C ALA A 21 -6.92 -1.01 7.55
N GLU A 22 -7.84 -1.84 7.06
CA GLU A 22 -8.16 -3.12 7.69
C GLU A 22 -7.31 -4.24 7.09
N PHE A 23 -6.81 -4.03 5.87
CA PHE A 23 -6.03 -5.04 5.17
C PHE A 23 -5.27 -4.37 4.02
N VAL A 24 -4.05 -4.83 3.77
CA VAL A 24 -3.22 -4.35 2.67
C VAL A 24 -2.64 -5.55 1.93
N ALA A 25 -2.76 -5.57 0.60
CA ALA A 25 -2.10 -6.56 -0.23
C ALA A 25 -1.10 -5.86 -1.12
N ALA A 26 0.13 -6.36 -1.18
CA ALA A 26 1.21 -5.72 -1.93
C ALA A 26 1.96 -6.73 -2.78
N PRO A 27 2.48 -6.31 -3.95
CA PRO A 27 3.18 -7.20 -4.87
C PRO A 27 4.66 -7.35 -4.49
N SER A 28 4.95 -8.30 -3.61
CA SER A 28 6.32 -8.59 -3.22
C SER A 28 7.03 -9.39 -4.32
N ILE A 29 8.37 -9.32 -4.34
CA ILE A 29 9.17 -10.12 -5.28
C ILE A 29 8.99 -11.62 -5.04
N MET A 30 8.52 -12.00 -3.86
CA MET A 30 8.27 -13.40 -3.51
C MET A 30 6.81 -13.80 -3.79
N GLY A 31 6.02 -12.90 -4.35
CA GLY A 31 4.60 -13.11 -4.57
C GLY A 31 3.78 -12.09 -3.79
N GLU A 32 2.47 -12.07 -4.02
CA GLU A 32 1.62 -11.13 -3.30
C GLU A 32 1.62 -11.43 -1.81
N VAL A 33 1.77 -10.39 -0.99
CA VAL A 33 1.74 -10.52 0.45
C VAL A 33 0.54 -9.77 1.00
N GLY A 34 -0.21 -10.43 1.89
CA GLY A 34 -1.36 -9.83 2.56
C GLY A 34 -1.03 -9.49 4.00
N ILE A 35 -1.39 -8.30 4.44
CA ILE A 35 -1.02 -7.80 5.75
C ILE A 35 -2.26 -7.34 6.49
N TYR A 36 -2.52 -7.96 7.64
CA TYR A 36 -3.55 -7.55 8.57
C TYR A 36 -2.93 -6.73 9.71
N PRO A 37 -3.72 -5.97 10.46
CA PRO A 37 -3.21 -5.25 11.63
C PRO A 37 -2.48 -6.21 12.58
N HIS A 38 -1.48 -5.68 13.26
CA HIS A 38 -0.65 -6.43 14.23
C HIS A 38 0.26 -7.49 13.59
N HIS A 39 0.51 -7.35 12.30
CA HIS A 39 1.45 -8.24 11.61
C HIS A 39 2.85 -8.07 12.19
N ALA A 40 3.59 -9.18 12.27
CA ALA A 40 4.97 -9.15 12.75
C ALA A 40 5.82 -8.25 11.84
N PRO A 41 6.85 -7.59 12.40
CA PRO A 41 7.71 -6.73 11.58
C PRO A 41 8.35 -7.50 10.43
N MET A 42 8.39 -6.86 9.26
CA MET A 42 9.10 -7.43 8.11
C MET A 42 9.48 -6.34 7.12
N ILE A 43 10.46 -6.61 6.30
CA ILE A 43 10.88 -5.77 5.19
C ILE A 43 11.01 -6.67 3.97
N THR A 44 10.41 -6.25 2.86
CA THR A 44 10.55 -7.00 1.61
C THR A 44 10.57 -6.05 0.42
N ALA A 45 11.25 -6.46 -0.65
CA ALA A 45 11.25 -5.70 -1.88
C ALA A 45 9.93 -5.93 -2.63
N LEU A 46 9.45 -4.89 -3.30
CA LEU A 46 8.24 -4.93 -4.09
C LEU A 46 8.58 -4.89 -5.57
N LYS A 47 7.78 -5.57 -6.36
CA LYS A 47 7.86 -5.45 -7.80
C LYS A 47 6.78 -4.52 -8.31
N SER A 48 6.82 -4.21 -9.58
CA SER A 48 5.80 -3.40 -10.23
C SER A 48 4.43 -4.07 -10.11
N GLY A 49 3.43 -3.31 -9.75
CA GLY A 49 2.07 -3.83 -9.59
C GLY A 49 1.23 -2.89 -8.77
N SER A 50 0.11 -3.38 -8.27
CA SER A 50 -0.80 -2.57 -7.47
C SER A 50 -0.77 -2.98 -6.01
N VAL A 51 -0.81 -1.97 -5.12
CA VAL A 51 -1.04 -2.15 -3.70
C VAL A 51 -2.54 -1.95 -3.49
N ARG A 52 -3.21 -2.94 -2.92
CA ARG A 52 -4.63 -2.86 -2.64
C ARG A 52 -4.86 -2.64 -1.17
N ILE A 53 -5.61 -1.60 -0.85
CA ILE A 53 -5.84 -1.19 0.54
C ILE A 53 -7.33 -1.23 0.82
N LYS A 54 -7.72 -2.03 1.80
CA LYS A 54 -9.10 -2.03 2.26
C LYS A 54 -9.21 -1.00 3.37
N LEU A 55 -9.87 0.12 3.08
CA LEU A 55 -9.98 1.22 4.03
C LEU A 55 -11.01 0.91 5.10
N ALA A 56 -10.71 1.35 6.33
CA ALA A 56 -11.55 1.06 7.48
C ALA A 56 -12.92 1.70 7.42
N GLU A 57 -13.04 2.83 6.74
CA GLU A 57 -14.28 3.60 6.72
C GLU A 57 -15.04 3.51 5.41
N LYS A 58 -14.53 2.77 4.44
CA LYS A 58 -15.15 2.68 3.13
C LYS A 58 -15.36 1.23 2.75
N ASN A 59 -16.40 0.99 1.96
CA ASN A 59 -16.72 -0.36 1.50
C ASN A 59 -16.00 -0.74 0.21
N GLU A 60 -15.11 0.09 -0.27
CA GLU A 60 -14.37 -0.18 -1.50
C GLU A 60 -12.87 -0.12 -1.26
N ASP A 61 -12.14 -0.84 -2.08
CA ASP A 61 -10.69 -0.88 -1.97
C ASP A 61 -10.06 0.31 -2.69
N GLN A 62 -8.96 0.79 -2.15
CA GLN A 62 -8.12 1.80 -2.80
C GLN A 62 -6.98 1.07 -3.50
N LEU A 63 -6.77 1.36 -4.77
CA LEU A 63 -5.66 0.79 -5.54
C LEU A 63 -4.61 1.86 -5.82
N ILE A 64 -3.36 1.51 -5.53
CA ILE A 64 -2.21 2.39 -5.81
C ILE A 64 -1.23 1.59 -6.66
N PHE A 65 -0.95 2.06 -7.86
CA PHE A 65 -0.01 1.38 -8.76
C PHE A 65 1.40 1.89 -8.50
N ILE A 66 2.34 0.95 -8.35
CA ILE A 66 3.73 1.27 -8.04
C ILE A 66 4.65 0.63 -9.08
N SER A 67 5.81 1.23 -9.27
CA SER A 67 6.83 0.71 -10.20
C SER A 67 7.82 -0.21 -9.51
N GLY A 68 7.57 -0.52 -8.24
CA GLY A 68 8.49 -1.27 -7.41
C GLY A 68 8.85 -0.45 -6.19
N GLY A 69 9.60 -1.02 -5.28
CA GLY A 69 9.99 -0.30 -4.08
C GLY A 69 10.25 -1.23 -2.92
N ILE A 70 10.00 -0.73 -1.72
CA ILE A 70 10.23 -1.47 -0.48
C ILE A 70 9.00 -1.37 0.40
N LEU A 71 8.60 -2.49 0.96
CA LEU A 71 7.53 -2.58 1.94
C LEU A 71 8.14 -2.80 3.31
N GLU A 72 7.80 -1.93 4.26
CA GLU A 72 8.19 -2.09 5.65
C GLU A 72 6.94 -2.25 6.48
N VAL A 73 6.88 -3.33 7.27
CA VAL A 73 5.72 -3.63 8.09
C VAL A 73 6.11 -3.57 9.55
N GLN A 74 5.31 -2.86 10.34
CA GLN A 74 5.38 -2.86 11.79
C GLN A 74 3.98 -3.12 12.34
N PRO A 75 3.83 -3.57 13.58
CA PRO A 75 2.50 -3.94 14.09
C PRO A 75 1.43 -2.86 13.96
N GLY A 76 1.81 -1.59 14.05
CA GLY A 76 0.85 -0.49 13.94
C GLY A 76 1.02 0.37 12.72
N HIS A 77 1.96 0.05 11.82
CA HIS A 77 2.29 0.94 10.73
C HIS A 77 2.89 0.18 9.55
N ILE A 78 2.39 0.46 8.37
CA ILE A 78 2.93 -0.08 7.13
C ILE A 78 3.41 1.08 6.28
N THR A 79 4.62 0.97 5.75
CA THR A 79 5.19 1.99 4.87
C THR A 79 5.58 1.36 3.54
N VAL A 80 5.12 1.96 2.44
CA VAL A 80 5.54 1.59 1.10
C VAL A 80 6.35 2.74 0.54
N LEU A 81 7.62 2.47 0.24
CA LEU A 81 8.51 3.42 -0.42
C LEU A 81 8.60 3.00 -1.87
N SER A 82 8.13 3.84 -2.78
CA SER A 82 8.11 3.52 -4.20
C SER A 82 8.86 4.57 -4.99
N ASP A 83 9.47 4.15 -6.10
CA ASP A 83 10.10 5.11 -7.01
C ASP A 83 9.05 6.01 -7.64
N THR A 84 7.96 5.42 -8.12
CA THR A 84 6.81 6.16 -8.61
C THR A 84 5.55 5.44 -8.16
N ALA A 85 4.49 6.21 -7.94
CA ALA A 85 3.21 5.66 -7.53
C ALA A 85 2.08 6.50 -8.12
N ILE A 86 1.01 5.83 -8.57
CA ILE A 86 -0.16 6.48 -9.16
C ILE A 86 -1.41 5.85 -8.55
N ARG A 87 -2.33 6.68 -8.07
CA ARG A 87 -3.61 6.19 -7.60
C ARG A 87 -4.43 5.67 -8.77
N GLY A 88 -5.24 4.65 -8.53
CA GLY A 88 -6.03 4.04 -9.59
C GLY A 88 -6.90 5.02 -10.37
N ASN A 89 -7.57 5.94 -9.67
CA ASN A 89 -8.41 6.93 -10.34
C ASN A 89 -7.60 7.95 -11.15
N ASP A 90 -6.37 8.23 -10.73
CA ASP A 90 -5.50 9.14 -11.49
C ASP A 90 -4.95 8.44 -12.73
N LEU A 91 -4.79 7.12 -12.65
CA LEU A 91 -4.31 6.35 -13.80
C LEU A 91 -5.27 6.44 -14.98
N ASP A 92 -6.57 6.44 -14.72
CA ASP A 92 -7.55 6.59 -15.79
C ASP A 92 -7.43 7.93 -16.47
N GLU A 93 -7.17 8.99 -15.72
CA GLU A 93 -6.95 10.31 -16.29
C GLU A 93 -5.68 10.36 -17.13
N ALA A 94 -4.64 9.68 -16.67
CA ALA A 94 -3.37 9.67 -17.38
C ALA A 94 -3.48 8.98 -18.73
N LYS A 95 -4.41 8.04 -18.88
CA LYS A 95 -4.63 7.33 -20.14
C LYS A 95 -5.42 8.15 -21.15
N ALA A 96 -6.17 9.07 -20.64
CA ALA A 96 -6.98 9.94 -21.50
C ALA A 96 -6.11 11.00 -22.15
#